data_498a150ddfcf69257cd4725cb9bd2915
#
_entry.id   498a150ddfcf69257cd4725cb9bd2915
#
_cell.length_a   1.000
_cell.length_b   1.000
_cell.length_c   1.000
_cell.angle_alpha   90.00
_cell.angle_beta   90.00
_cell.angle_gamma   90.00
#
_symmetry.space_group_name_H-M   'P 1'
#
loop_
_entity.id
_entity.type
_entity.pdbx_description
1 polymer ?
#
loop_
_entity_poly.entity_id
_entity_poly.type
_entity_poly.pdbx_seq_one_letter_code
_entity_poly.pdbx_strand_id
1 'polypeptide(L)'
;MKLFKNTFLVLFFVGFSVHLSSQPRTTDKIFSSESKILVISGHPNLEKSKANKAILKELEKHFGKQISIRRLDKLYPNYQINVKAEQEAIKNAGFIILQFPLYWYGTPALLKKWIDDVLYDYFKGNRLSGKFKDKAIIASVTIGGSKERYSPPNKTVETYLIPLQETFEVIGAGWASPVYSFDAVPSNKNLSETAFQHFVKLIDLINEHKSVADQGCW
;
A
#
# COMPACT_ATOMS: atom_id res chain seq x y z
N MET A 1 43.35 -36.00 -58.74
CA MET A 1 41.94 -36.35 -58.52
C MET A 1 41.76 -36.57 -57.01
N LYS A 2 41.43 -35.52 -56.26
CA LYS A 2 41.23 -35.57 -54.79
C LYS A 2 39.78 -35.33 -54.52
N LEU A 3 39.09 -36.32 -53.93
CA LEU A 3 37.71 -36.19 -53.45
C LEU A 3 37.65 -35.32 -52.21
N PHE A 4 36.82 -34.27 -52.25
CA PHE A 4 36.40 -33.54 -51.07
C PHE A 4 35.21 -34.26 -50.43
N LYS A 5 35.41 -34.71 -49.18
CA LYS A 5 34.33 -35.19 -48.33
C LYS A 5 33.68 -33.97 -47.64
N ASN A 6 32.44 -33.68 -47.99
CA ASN A 6 31.62 -32.72 -47.28
C ASN A 6 31.10 -33.37 -45.98
N THR A 7 31.55 -32.84 -44.84
CA THR A 7 31.01 -33.19 -43.53
C THR A 7 29.92 -32.19 -43.20
N PHE A 8 28.68 -32.64 -43.22
CA PHE A 8 27.53 -31.85 -42.76
C PHE A 8 27.50 -31.83 -41.23
N LEU A 9 27.75 -30.67 -40.63
CA LEU A 9 27.63 -30.46 -39.20
C LEU A 9 26.19 -30.10 -38.88
N VAL A 10 25.42 -31.04 -38.32
CA VAL A 10 24.06 -30.80 -37.81
C VAL A 10 24.15 -30.17 -36.44
N LEU A 11 23.90 -28.86 -36.37
CA LEU A 11 23.75 -28.13 -35.09
C LEU A 11 22.36 -28.42 -34.51
N PHE A 12 22.32 -29.24 -33.46
CA PHE A 12 21.15 -29.38 -32.61
C PHE A 12 20.96 -28.13 -31.78
N PHE A 13 20.01 -27.29 -32.16
CA PHE A 13 19.50 -26.23 -31.27
C PHE A 13 18.63 -26.90 -30.21
N VAL A 14 19.17 -27.10 -29.00
CA VAL A 14 18.38 -27.39 -27.82
C VAL A 14 17.73 -26.09 -27.39
N GLY A 15 16.48 -25.90 -27.77
CA GLY A 15 15.64 -24.78 -27.32
C GLY A 15 15.41 -24.89 -25.80
N PHE A 16 16.17 -24.14 -25.04
CA PHE A 16 15.90 -23.96 -23.61
C PHE A 16 14.67 -23.00 -23.48
N SER A 17 13.47 -23.60 -23.43
CA SER A 17 12.27 -22.87 -23.05
C SER A 17 12.40 -22.50 -21.58
N VAL A 18 12.84 -21.27 -21.31
CA VAL A 18 12.71 -20.67 -19.98
C VAL A 18 11.22 -20.48 -19.72
N HIS A 19 10.60 -21.45 -19.07
CA HIS A 19 9.31 -21.26 -18.43
C HIS A 19 9.54 -20.23 -17.31
N LEU A 20 9.23 -18.98 -17.61
CA LEU A 20 9.09 -17.95 -16.59
C LEU A 20 7.84 -18.35 -15.78
N SER A 21 8.04 -19.20 -14.78
CA SER A 21 7.05 -19.45 -13.75
C SER A 21 6.81 -18.11 -13.06
N SER A 22 5.69 -17.47 -13.41
CA SER A 22 5.14 -16.39 -12.59
C SER A 22 4.79 -17.01 -11.24
N GLN A 23 5.72 -16.95 -10.29
CA GLN A 23 5.43 -17.25 -8.90
C GLN A 23 4.25 -16.38 -8.51
N PRO A 24 3.15 -16.94 -8.01
CA PRO A 24 2.05 -16.13 -7.49
C PRO A 24 2.65 -15.22 -6.40
N ARG A 25 2.44 -13.92 -6.57
CA ARG A 25 2.82 -12.95 -5.54
C ARG A 25 2.14 -13.39 -4.26
N THR A 26 2.89 -13.49 -3.18
CA THR A 26 2.51 -14.00 -1.85
C THR A 26 1.40 -13.20 -1.15
N THR A 27 0.38 -12.78 -1.87
CA THR A 27 -0.80 -12.07 -1.34
C THR A 27 -1.94 -13.01 -0.91
N ASP A 28 -1.80 -14.34 -1.09
CA ASP A 28 -2.85 -15.32 -0.84
C ASP A 28 -2.97 -15.74 0.64
N LYS A 29 -2.61 -14.86 1.58
CA LYS A 29 -2.80 -15.10 3.00
C LYS A 29 -4.02 -14.40 3.53
N ILE A 30 -5.00 -15.18 3.68
CA ILE A 30 -6.21 -15.27 4.50
C ILE A 30 -6.41 -14.05 5.43
N PHE A 31 -7.14 -13.08 4.94
CA PHE A 31 -7.77 -12.08 5.79
C PHE A 31 -9.17 -12.61 6.13
N SER A 32 -9.41 -13.00 7.40
CA SER A 32 -10.75 -13.39 7.81
C SER A 32 -11.71 -12.20 7.77
N SER A 33 -13.01 -12.45 7.64
CA SER A 33 -14.07 -11.43 7.75
C SER A 33 -13.99 -10.61 9.06
N GLU A 34 -13.32 -11.14 10.08
CA GLU A 34 -13.07 -10.49 11.37
C GLU A 34 -11.78 -9.67 11.44
N SER A 35 -10.97 -9.64 10.36
CA SER A 35 -9.71 -8.89 10.36
C SER A 35 -9.93 -7.42 10.65
N LYS A 36 -9.26 -6.92 11.69
CA LYS A 36 -9.31 -5.51 12.09
C LYS A 36 -8.56 -4.64 11.10
N ILE A 37 -9.08 -3.45 10.87
CA ILE A 37 -8.49 -2.43 9.99
C ILE A 37 -7.81 -1.38 10.86
N LEU A 38 -6.54 -1.12 10.60
CA LEU A 38 -5.78 -0.03 11.20
C LEU A 38 -5.55 1.05 10.16
N VAL A 39 -5.97 2.27 10.44
CA VAL A 39 -5.66 3.43 9.60
C VAL A 39 -4.59 4.27 10.29
N ILE A 40 -3.48 4.48 9.60
CA ILE A 40 -2.44 5.45 9.97
C ILE A 40 -2.71 6.73 9.19
N SER A 41 -3.30 7.71 9.84
CA SER A 41 -3.59 9.02 9.25
C SER A 41 -2.35 9.91 9.32
N GLY A 42 -1.64 9.99 8.19
CA GLY A 42 -0.38 10.73 8.05
C GLY A 42 -0.52 12.18 7.61
N HIS A 43 -1.73 12.76 7.61
CA HIS A 43 -1.90 14.19 7.30
C HIS A 43 -1.33 15.04 8.45
N PRO A 44 -0.42 16.02 8.18
CA PRO A 44 0.25 16.79 9.26
C PRO A 44 -0.68 17.70 10.05
N ASN A 45 -1.86 18.02 9.51
CA ASN A 45 -2.93 18.73 10.20
C ASN A 45 -4.27 18.35 9.56
N LEU A 46 -4.86 17.26 10.03
CA LEU A 46 -6.09 16.71 9.44
C LEU A 46 -7.27 17.69 9.50
N GLU A 47 -7.32 18.57 10.50
CA GLU A 47 -8.41 19.54 10.61
C GLU A 47 -8.47 20.52 9.43
N LYS A 48 -7.35 20.79 8.79
CA LYS A 48 -7.26 21.61 7.58
C LYS A 48 -7.57 20.84 6.29
N SER A 49 -7.68 19.50 6.33
CA SER A 49 -7.94 18.68 5.15
C SER A 49 -9.40 18.28 5.03
N LYS A 50 -10.10 18.86 4.05
CA LYS A 50 -11.49 18.46 3.76
C LYS A 50 -11.55 17.02 3.21
N ALA A 51 -10.71 16.67 2.23
CA ALA A 51 -10.73 15.36 1.57
C ALA A 51 -10.33 14.21 2.53
N ASN A 52 -9.14 14.29 3.15
CA ASN A 52 -8.70 13.21 4.06
C ASN A 52 -9.65 13.06 5.25
N LYS A 53 -10.17 14.16 5.78
CA LYS A 53 -11.13 14.12 6.89
C LYS A 53 -12.45 13.45 6.48
N ALA A 54 -12.96 13.72 5.28
CA ALA A 54 -14.17 13.10 4.77
C ALA A 54 -13.99 11.59 4.55
N ILE A 55 -12.89 11.16 3.94
CA ILE A 55 -12.56 9.74 3.74
C ILE A 55 -12.52 9.00 5.09
N LEU A 56 -11.80 9.53 6.06
CA LEU A 56 -11.70 8.91 7.39
C LEU A 56 -13.05 8.81 8.10
N LYS A 57 -13.90 9.84 7.98
CA LYS A 57 -15.25 9.83 8.55
C LYS A 57 -16.12 8.74 7.95
N GLU A 58 -16.09 8.56 6.63
CA GLU A 58 -16.85 7.49 5.99
C GLU A 58 -16.31 6.10 6.34
N LEU A 59 -14.99 5.91 6.42
CA LEU A 59 -14.40 4.66 6.90
C LEU A 59 -14.83 4.33 8.33
N GLU A 60 -14.78 5.30 9.24
CA GLU A 60 -15.20 5.12 10.64
C GLU A 60 -16.69 4.77 10.75
N LYS A 61 -17.53 5.46 9.97
CA LYS A 61 -18.98 5.21 9.91
C LYS A 61 -19.29 3.79 9.39
N HIS A 62 -18.56 3.34 8.36
CA HIS A 62 -18.81 2.05 7.70
C HIS A 62 -18.34 0.87 8.55
N PHE A 63 -17.12 0.93 9.07
CA PHE A 63 -16.49 -0.19 9.79
C PHE A 63 -16.75 -0.19 11.31
N GLY A 64 -17.17 0.93 11.90
CA GLY A 64 -17.49 1.05 13.32
C GLY A 64 -16.38 0.50 14.22
N LYS A 65 -16.66 -0.56 14.96
CA LYS A 65 -15.72 -1.18 15.92
C LYS A 65 -14.59 -2.00 15.25
N GLN A 66 -14.70 -2.29 13.96
CA GLN A 66 -13.69 -3.07 13.22
C GLN A 66 -12.50 -2.20 12.77
N ILE A 67 -12.62 -0.87 12.84
CA ILE A 67 -11.57 0.06 12.44
C ILE A 67 -10.96 0.78 13.64
N SER A 68 -9.64 0.98 13.59
CA SER A 68 -8.90 1.83 14.52
C SER A 68 -8.15 2.89 13.72
N ILE A 69 -8.35 4.16 14.05
CA ILE A 69 -7.72 5.29 13.34
C ILE A 69 -6.67 5.93 14.25
N ARG A 70 -5.42 5.87 13.83
CA ARG A 70 -4.27 6.50 14.47
C ARG A 70 -4.00 7.85 13.79
N ARG A 71 -4.51 8.93 14.34
CA ARG A 71 -4.27 10.30 13.87
C ARG A 71 -2.90 10.77 14.34
N LEU A 72 -1.89 10.65 13.49
CA LEU A 72 -0.52 11.01 13.86
C LEU A 72 -0.39 12.49 14.25
N ASP A 73 -1.14 13.39 13.60
CA ASP A 73 -1.15 14.83 13.91
C ASP A 73 -1.62 15.15 15.34
N LYS A 74 -2.50 14.33 15.91
CA LYS A 74 -2.96 14.47 17.29
C LYS A 74 -2.11 13.68 18.28
N LEU A 75 -1.69 12.48 17.90
CA LEU A 75 -0.91 11.61 18.78
C LEU A 75 0.52 12.10 18.97
N TYR A 76 1.11 12.66 17.93
CA TYR A 76 2.52 13.00 17.86
C TYR A 76 2.79 14.40 17.27
N PRO A 77 2.19 15.47 17.83
CA PRO A 77 2.34 16.81 17.29
C PRO A 77 3.79 17.32 17.35
N ASN A 78 4.59 16.73 18.21
CA ASN A 78 6.02 17.03 18.40
C ASN A 78 6.95 16.01 17.74
N TYR A 79 6.44 15.10 16.89
CA TYR A 79 7.19 14.06 16.18
C TYR A 79 7.87 13.02 17.11
N GLN A 80 7.48 12.93 18.37
CA GLN A 80 7.98 11.91 19.30
C GLN A 80 7.06 10.68 19.26
N ILE A 81 7.38 9.72 18.38
CA ILE A 81 6.54 8.53 18.16
C ILE A 81 6.67 7.56 19.34
N ASN A 82 5.53 7.14 19.90
CA ASN A 82 5.51 6.03 20.87
C ASN A 82 5.51 4.70 20.10
N VAL A 83 6.70 4.24 19.78
CA VAL A 83 6.94 3.03 18.97
C VAL A 83 6.20 1.81 19.52
N LYS A 84 6.21 1.59 20.83
CA LYS A 84 5.53 0.43 21.47
C LYS A 84 4.02 0.48 21.25
N ALA A 85 3.40 1.65 21.40
CA ALA A 85 1.96 1.82 21.20
C ALA A 85 1.57 1.59 19.73
N GLU A 86 2.39 2.03 18.77
CA GLU A 86 2.15 1.82 17.35
C GLU A 86 2.35 0.35 16.96
N GLN A 87 3.37 -0.30 17.47
CA GLN A 87 3.61 -1.73 17.26
C GLN A 87 2.48 -2.61 17.81
N GLU A 88 1.91 -2.25 18.96
CA GLU A 88 0.74 -2.98 19.51
C GLU A 88 -0.50 -2.76 18.65
N ALA A 89 -0.72 -1.56 18.11
CA ALA A 89 -1.81 -1.29 17.18
C ALA A 89 -1.68 -2.13 15.89
N ILE A 90 -0.47 -2.23 15.34
CA ILE A 90 -0.16 -3.04 14.15
C ILE A 90 -0.42 -4.53 14.39
N LYS A 91 -0.09 -5.04 15.58
CA LYS A 91 -0.15 -6.47 15.89
C LYS A 91 -1.55 -7.07 15.64
N ASN A 92 -2.59 -6.33 15.97
CA ASN A 92 -3.97 -6.77 15.90
C ASN A 92 -4.68 -6.46 14.56
N ALA A 93 -3.96 -5.86 13.61
CA ALA A 93 -4.51 -5.48 12.31
C ALA A 93 -4.21 -6.52 11.24
N GLY A 94 -5.19 -6.84 10.40
CA GLY A 94 -4.99 -7.56 9.15
C GLY A 94 -4.74 -6.59 7.98
N PHE A 95 -5.49 -5.47 7.96
CA PHE A 95 -5.32 -4.40 6.99
C PHE A 95 -4.70 -3.17 7.65
N ILE A 96 -3.69 -2.59 7.01
CA ILE A 96 -3.09 -1.33 7.42
C ILE A 96 -3.23 -0.33 6.29
N ILE A 97 -4.07 0.67 6.48
CA ILE A 97 -4.30 1.75 5.52
C ILE A 97 -3.40 2.92 5.88
N LEU A 98 -2.51 3.28 4.98
CA LEU A 98 -1.71 4.51 5.10
C LEU A 98 -2.47 5.62 4.39
N GLN A 99 -3.20 6.45 5.14
CA GLN A 99 -4.00 7.55 4.61
C GLN A 99 -3.23 8.87 4.67
N PHE A 100 -2.86 9.43 3.51
CA PHE A 100 -2.04 10.64 3.47
C PHE A 100 -2.19 11.46 2.19
N PRO A 101 -1.88 12.76 2.21
CA PRO A 101 -1.73 13.55 1.00
C PRO A 101 -0.35 13.32 0.38
N LEU A 102 -0.28 13.26 -0.95
CA LEU A 102 1.00 13.22 -1.66
C LEU A 102 1.67 14.61 -1.58
N TYR A 103 2.66 14.76 -0.72
CA TYR A 103 3.41 16.00 -0.55
C TYR A 103 4.77 15.87 -1.24
N TRP A 104 5.01 16.76 -2.21
CA TRP A 104 6.26 16.78 -2.97
C TRP A 104 6.70 15.38 -3.45
N TYR A 105 5.72 14.66 -4.03
CA TYR A 105 5.90 13.31 -4.59
C TYR A 105 6.27 12.22 -3.57
N GLY A 106 5.98 12.44 -2.30
CA GLY A 106 6.27 11.50 -1.22
C GLY A 106 5.28 11.57 -0.08
N THR A 107 5.59 10.87 0.99
CA THR A 107 4.81 10.89 2.24
C THR A 107 5.07 12.17 3.02
N PRO A 108 4.09 12.70 3.78
CA PRO A 108 4.33 13.77 4.73
C PRO A 108 5.39 13.39 5.77
N ALA A 109 6.17 14.37 6.25
CA ALA A 109 7.28 14.17 7.16
C ALA A 109 6.92 13.39 8.42
N LEU A 110 5.73 13.65 9.00
CA LEU A 110 5.27 12.94 10.19
C LEU A 110 4.99 11.46 9.91
N LEU A 111 4.41 11.14 8.74
CA LEU A 111 4.21 9.75 8.34
C LEU A 111 5.54 9.06 8.07
N LYS A 112 6.48 9.74 7.40
CA LYS A 112 7.83 9.19 7.17
C LYS A 112 8.54 8.92 8.50
N LYS A 113 8.46 9.85 9.46
CA LYS A 113 8.99 9.65 10.81
C LYS A 113 8.37 8.43 11.50
N TRP A 114 7.06 8.26 11.40
CA TRP A 114 6.36 7.09 11.94
C TRP A 114 6.89 5.80 11.30
N ILE A 115 7.03 5.76 9.97
CA ILE A 115 7.57 4.61 9.24
C ILE A 115 8.98 4.29 9.74
N ASP A 116 9.87 5.28 9.78
CA ASP A 116 11.26 5.11 10.17
C ASP A 116 11.40 4.58 11.60
N ASP A 117 10.67 5.17 12.55
CA ASP A 117 10.78 4.78 13.96
C ASP A 117 10.13 3.42 14.24
N VAL A 118 8.89 3.21 13.74
CA VAL A 118 8.10 2.02 14.07
C VAL A 118 8.64 0.78 13.38
N LEU A 119 9.09 0.90 12.11
CA LEU A 119 9.60 -0.24 11.36
C LEU A 119 11.07 -0.55 11.64
N TYR A 120 11.84 0.38 12.20
CA TYR A 120 13.26 0.19 12.49
C TYR A 120 13.52 -1.00 13.43
N ASP A 121 12.70 -1.17 14.46
CA ASP A 121 12.84 -2.28 15.39
C ASP A 121 12.50 -3.63 14.75
N TYR A 122 11.59 -3.65 13.78
CA TYR A 122 11.32 -4.85 12.98
C TYR A 122 12.53 -5.23 12.12
N PHE A 123 13.30 -4.24 11.71
CA PHE A 123 14.52 -4.45 10.93
C PHE A 123 15.70 -4.95 11.79
N LYS A 124 15.83 -4.44 13.04
CA LYS A 124 16.91 -4.84 13.96
C LYS A 124 16.75 -6.24 14.55
N GLY A 125 15.52 -6.66 14.84
CA GLY A 125 15.23 -7.80 15.73
C GLY A 125 15.08 -9.17 15.07
N ASN A 126 15.63 -9.47 13.96
CA ASN A 126 15.47 -10.58 13.03
C ASN A 126 14.69 -10.14 11.77
N ARG A 127 15.39 -10.08 10.69
CA ARG A 127 14.94 -9.62 9.36
C ARG A 127 13.61 -10.16 8.87
N LEU A 128 12.99 -11.08 9.60
CA LEU A 128 11.76 -11.76 9.20
C LEU A 128 10.98 -12.18 10.45
N SER A 129 10.67 -11.25 11.35
CA SER A 129 9.89 -11.58 12.55
C SER A 129 8.48 -12.11 12.24
N GLY A 130 8.10 -12.24 10.96
CA GLY A 130 6.79 -12.71 10.53
C GLY A 130 5.61 -11.82 10.93
N LYS A 131 5.86 -10.74 11.64
CA LYS A 131 4.80 -9.87 12.20
C LYS A 131 3.99 -9.13 11.14
N PHE A 132 4.54 -8.96 9.94
CA PHE A 132 3.86 -8.36 8.80
C PHE A 132 3.39 -9.37 7.74
N LYS A 133 3.75 -10.66 7.88
CA LYS A 133 3.49 -11.69 6.89
C LYS A 133 2.02 -11.86 6.51
N ASP A 134 1.13 -11.61 7.47
CA ASP A 134 -0.31 -11.77 7.30
C ASP A 134 -1.03 -10.40 7.28
N LYS A 135 -0.36 -9.35 6.83
CA LYS A 135 -0.91 -8.00 6.78
C LYS A 135 -0.89 -7.44 5.37
N ALA A 136 -2.00 -6.83 4.94
CA ALA A 136 -2.06 -6.08 3.70
C ALA A 136 -1.89 -4.59 3.98
N ILE A 137 -1.00 -3.96 3.23
CA ILE A 137 -0.79 -2.52 3.26
C ILE A 137 -1.52 -1.89 2.07
N ILE A 138 -2.36 -0.93 2.34
CA ILE A 138 -3.09 -0.14 1.34
C ILE A 138 -2.62 1.31 1.43
N ALA A 139 -2.00 1.83 0.39
CA ALA A 139 -1.73 3.26 0.30
C ALA A 139 -3.01 3.97 -0.17
N SER A 140 -3.55 4.84 0.69
CA SER A 140 -4.73 5.68 0.45
C SER A 140 -4.28 7.13 0.31
N VAL A 141 -4.21 7.64 -0.93
CA VAL A 141 -3.46 8.85 -1.25
C VAL A 141 -4.37 9.92 -1.85
N THR A 142 -4.38 11.12 -1.25
CA THR A 142 -5.03 12.29 -1.84
C THR A 142 -4.00 13.15 -2.55
N ILE A 143 -4.33 13.66 -3.73
CA ILE A 143 -3.40 14.38 -4.61
C ILE A 143 -4.05 15.71 -5.00
N GLY A 144 -3.34 16.81 -4.75
CA GLY A 144 -3.83 18.15 -5.09
C GLY A 144 -3.75 18.47 -6.59
N GLY A 145 -2.91 17.77 -7.35
CA GLY A 145 -2.76 17.93 -8.79
C GLY A 145 -3.82 17.16 -9.57
N SER A 146 -3.99 17.51 -10.86
CA SER A 146 -4.89 16.82 -11.77
C SER A 146 -4.33 15.48 -12.24
N LYS A 147 -5.21 14.62 -12.78
CA LYS A 147 -4.85 13.29 -13.29
C LYS A 147 -3.81 13.34 -14.40
N GLU A 148 -3.89 14.33 -15.29
CA GLU A 148 -2.98 14.48 -16.44
C GLU A 148 -1.53 14.66 -15.99
N ARG A 149 -1.32 15.31 -14.83
CA ARG A 149 0.03 15.51 -14.26
C ARG A 149 0.71 14.20 -13.86
N TYR A 150 -0.07 13.15 -13.63
CA TYR A 150 0.39 11.84 -13.19
C TYR A 150 0.09 10.74 -14.21
N SER A 151 -0.04 11.12 -15.47
CA SER A 151 -0.28 10.20 -16.59
C SER A 151 0.85 10.31 -17.62
N PRO A 152 1.14 9.24 -18.39
CA PRO A 152 2.16 9.32 -19.45
C PRO A 152 1.97 10.53 -20.39
N PRO A 153 3.06 11.17 -20.82
CA PRO A 153 4.47 10.77 -20.63
C PRO A 153 5.07 11.10 -19.26
N ASN A 154 4.31 11.66 -18.33
CA ASN A 154 4.75 11.93 -16.96
C ASN A 154 4.85 10.65 -16.14
N LYS A 155 5.52 10.72 -14.97
CA LYS A 155 5.53 9.63 -14.00
C LYS A 155 4.15 9.46 -13.37
N THR A 156 3.70 8.21 -13.23
CA THR A 156 2.44 7.87 -12.58
C THR A 156 2.55 7.94 -11.05
N VAL A 157 1.42 7.90 -10.36
CA VAL A 157 1.39 7.89 -8.88
C VAL A 157 2.15 6.71 -8.32
N GLU A 158 2.02 5.54 -8.93
CA GLU A 158 2.69 4.31 -8.52
C GLU A 158 4.20 4.48 -8.50
N THR A 159 4.79 5.21 -9.46
CA THR A 159 6.23 5.50 -9.48
C THR A 159 6.70 6.20 -8.20
N TYR A 160 5.88 7.08 -7.65
CA TYR A 160 6.20 7.79 -6.40
C TYR A 160 5.94 6.97 -5.15
N LEU A 161 5.20 5.86 -5.27
CA LEU A 161 4.91 4.95 -4.16
C LEU A 161 5.89 3.76 -4.08
N ILE A 162 6.75 3.54 -5.10
CA ILE A 162 7.73 2.44 -5.10
C ILE A 162 8.56 2.39 -3.81
N PRO A 163 9.15 3.50 -3.31
CA PRO A 163 9.94 3.44 -2.08
C PRO A 163 9.13 3.02 -0.85
N LEU A 164 7.84 3.38 -0.82
CA LEU A 164 6.93 2.98 0.24
C LEU A 164 6.57 1.50 0.14
N GLN A 165 6.26 1.02 -1.06
CA GLN A 165 5.99 -0.38 -1.35
C GLN A 165 7.17 -1.26 -0.94
N GLU A 166 8.37 -0.98 -1.43
CA GLU A 166 9.61 -1.70 -1.10
C GLU A 166 9.85 -1.76 0.41
N THR A 167 9.55 -0.66 1.13
CA THR A 167 9.70 -0.61 2.59
C THR A 167 8.84 -1.64 3.30
N PHE A 168 7.60 -1.85 2.88
CA PHE A 168 6.70 -2.81 3.50
C PHE A 168 6.92 -4.24 2.99
N GLU A 169 7.24 -4.41 1.72
CA GLU A 169 7.54 -5.73 1.16
C GLU A 169 8.81 -6.35 1.78
N VAL A 170 9.85 -5.56 2.04
CA VAL A 170 11.10 -6.05 2.65
C VAL A 170 10.91 -6.59 4.08
N ILE A 171 9.87 -6.14 4.79
CA ILE A 171 9.49 -6.65 6.12
C ILE A 171 8.41 -7.73 6.06
N GLY A 172 8.04 -8.18 4.85
CA GLY A 172 7.15 -9.30 4.61
C GLY A 172 5.65 -8.98 4.57
N ALA A 173 5.27 -7.70 4.49
CA ALA A 173 3.88 -7.32 4.29
C ALA A 173 3.45 -7.52 2.83
N GLY A 174 2.17 -7.82 2.60
CA GLY A 174 1.56 -7.75 1.28
C GLY A 174 1.28 -6.30 0.90
N TRP A 175 1.56 -5.91 -0.33
CA TRP A 175 1.21 -4.60 -0.88
C TRP A 175 -0.01 -4.73 -1.78
N ALA A 176 -1.12 -4.09 -1.38
CA ALA A 176 -2.32 -4.02 -2.20
C ALA A 176 -2.25 -2.86 -3.19
N SER A 177 -3.08 -2.90 -4.23
CA SER A 177 -3.18 -1.80 -5.18
C SER A 177 -3.47 -0.48 -4.46
N PRO A 178 -2.72 0.60 -4.74
CA PRO A 178 -2.96 1.88 -4.08
C PRO A 178 -4.28 2.50 -4.54
N VAL A 179 -4.99 3.14 -3.61
CA VAL A 179 -6.17 3.95 -3.92
C VAL A 179 -5.79 5.42 -3.86
N TYR A 180 -6.06 6.18 -4.91
CA TYR A 180 -5.74 7.60 -4.94
C TYR A 180 -6.83 8.44 -5.62
N SER A 181 -6.90 9.72 -5.26
CA SER A 181 -7.81 10.71 -5.82
C SER A 181 -7.06 11.98 -6.18
N PHE A 182 -7.36 12.50 -7.36
CA PHE A 182 -6.82 13.75 -7.88
C PHE A 182 -7.69 14.95 -7.51
N ASP A 183 -7.19 16.16 -7.75
CA ASP A 183 -7.88 17.41 -7.50
C ASP A 183 -8.43 17.54 -6.06
N ALA A 184 -7.74 16.93 -5.10
CA ALA A 184 -8.13 16.92 -3.69
C ALA A 184 -7.78 18.24 -2.99
N VAL A 185 -8.23 19.35 -3.56
CA VAL A 185 -7.99 20.73 -3.09
C VAL A 185 -9.29 21.43 -2.68
N PRO A 186 -9.23 22.39 -1.75
CA PRO A 186 -10.43 23.10 -1.25
C PRO A 186 -11.23 23.83 -2.33
N SER A 187 -10.60 24.23 -3.45
CA SER A 187 -11.24 24.88 -4.59
C SER A 187 -12.05 23.94 -5.48
N ASN A 188 -11.87 22.62 -5.35
CA ASN A 188 -12.67 21.64 -6.09
C ASN A 188 -14.11 21.63 -5.55
N LYS A 189 -15.06 22.05 -6.38
CA LYS A 189 -16.50 22.07 -6.02
C LYS A 189 -17.06 20.67 -5.75
N ASN A 190 -16.46 19.64 -6.36
CA ASN A 190 -16.88 18.24 -6.25
C ASN A 190 -16.03 17.45 -5.21
N LEU A 191 -15.32 18.14 -4.32
CA LEU A 191 -14.39 17.51 -3.37
C LEU A 191 -15.05 16.44 -2.49
N SER A 192 -16.32 16.65 -2.09
CA SER A 192 -17.07 15.68 -1.28
C SER A 192 -17.33 14.40 -2.06
N GLU A 193 -17.71 14.53 -3.34
CA GLU A 193 -17.88 13.37 -4.24
C GLU A 193 -16.55 12.66 -4.49
N THR A 194 -15.49 13.41 -4.76
CA THR A 194 -14.13 12.85 -4.91
C THR A 194 -13.72 12.03 -3.68
N ALA A 195 -13.98 12.54 -2.48
CA ALA A 195 -13.67 11.85 -1.23
C ALA A 195 -14.56 10.59 -1.03
N PHE A 196 -15.83 10.67 -1.40
CA PHE A 196 -16.74 9.54 -1.32
C PHE A 196 -16.35 8.42 -2.31
N GLN A 197 -16.03 8.75 -3.55
CA GLN A 197 -15.53 7.78 -4.54
C GLN A 197 -14.20 7.14 -4.13
N HIS A 198 -13.34 7.89 -3.44
CA HIS A 198 -12.13 7.33 -2.86
C HIS A 198 -12.43 6.29 -1.78
N PHE A 199 -13.37 6.62 -0.88
CA PHE A 199 -13.86 5.70 0.14
C PHE A 199 -14.46 4.42 -0.48
N VAL A 200 -15.31 4.53 -1.51
CA VAL A 200 -15.90 3.38 -2.21
C VAL A 200 -14.80 2.45 -2.75
N LYS A 201 -13.79 3.00 -3.44
CA LYS A 201 -12.66 2.19 -3.94
C LYS A 201 -11.90 1.47 -2.82
N LEU A 202 -11.75 2.08 -1.65
CA LEU A 202 -11.14 1.43 -0.49
C LEU A 202 -11.98 0.25 0.01
N ILE A 203 -13.30 0.42 0.09
CA ILE A 203 -14.22 -0.64 0.51
C ILE A 203 -14.17 -1.81 -0.47
N ASP A 204 -14.25 -1.53 -1.78
CA ASP A 204 -14.21 -2.56 -2.81
C ASP A 204 -12.92 -3.38 -2.72
N LEU A 205 -11.78 -2.71 -2.59
CA LEU A 205 -10.47 -3.35 -2.45
C LEU A 205 -10.38 -4.23 -1.17
N ILE A 206 -10.87 -3.72 -0.04
CA ILE A 206 -10.88 -4.48 1.22
C ILE A 206 -11.79 -5.71 1.11
N ASN A 207 -12.97 -5.57 0.50
CA ASN A 207 -13.92 -6.66 0.32
C ASN A 207 -13.39 -7.72 -0.66
N GLU A 208 -12.73 -7.32 -1.73
CA GLU A 208 -12.05 -8.22 -2.66
C GLU A 208 -11.03 -9.09 -1.93
N HIS A 209 -10.16 -8.48 -1.13
CA HIS A 209 -9.17 -9.22 -0.35
C HIS A 209 -9.79 -10.14 0.72
N LYS A 210 -10.91 -9.74 1.33
CA LYS A 210 -11.65 -10.60 2.28
C LYS A 210 -12.29 -11.78 1.59
N SER A 211 -12.92 -11.60 0.42
CA SER A 211 -13.61 -12.65 -0.32
C SER A 211 -12.66 -13.73 -0.83
N VAL A 212 -11.47 -13.39 -1.28
CA VAL A 212 -10.42 -14.34 -1.68
C VAL A 212 -10.00 -15.20 -0.49
N ALA A 213 -9.91 -14.61 0.68
CA ALA A 213 -9.58 -15.31 1.91
C ALA A 213 -10.64 -16.35 2.36
N ASP A 214 -11.93 -15.97 2.25
CA ASP A 214 -13.05 -16.83 2.70
C ASP A 214 -13.33 -18.01 1.73
N GLN A 215 -12.91 -17.89 0.45
CA GLN A 215 -13.14 -18.93 -0.56
C GLN A 215 -12.14 -20.09 -0.50
N GLY A 216 -11.08 -20.01 0.29
CA GLY A 216 -10.15 -21.12 0.50
C GLY A 216 -9.55 -21.68 -0.81
N CYS A 217 -9.42 -20.86 -1.84
CA CYS A 217 -8.82 -21.25 -3.12
C CYS A 217 -7.32 -21.49 -2.93
N TRP A 218 -6.97 -22.74 -2.74
CA TRP A 218 -5.64 -23.32 -2.60
C TRP A 218 -5.21 -24.03 -3.89
#